data_adb43b11ce7ed4b61aadb14c817c79aa
#
_entry.id   adb43b11ce7ed4b61aadb14c817c79aa
#
_cell.length_a   1.000
_cell.length_b   1.000
_cell.length_c   1.000
_cell.angle_alpha   90.00
_cell.angle_beta   90.00
_cell.angle_gamma   90.00
#
_symmetry.space_group_name_H-M   'P 1'
#
loop_
_entity.id
_entity.type
_entity.pdbx_description
1 polymer ?
#
loop_
_entity_poly.entity_id
_entity_poly.type
_entity_poly.pdbx_seq_one_letter_code
_entity_poly.pdbx_strand_id
1 'polypeptide(L)'
;VLNFIANPPAPEPLKNLNAVPDGSEIVKQCFERVDVPLTPLEFIWRVSEASIEGREALEVLDIDHEVPPVDGKRGGSLTARTELKKFIEQRLATYHLDRNHPERHGGSGLSPWLHYGHISSFEIVTEVLNSEKWNPMLITPPHNGRRAGWWGLSEGAEAFLDQVITWRELGFVYCHEHPNHIHYETLPEWAKKTLEEHSNDERPYLYTFE
;
A
#
# COMPACT_ATOMS: atom_id res chain seq x y z
N VAL A 1 -6.24 3.57 17.06
CA VAL A 1 -5.09 2.91 16.42
C VAL A 1 -4.20 2.24 17.45
N LEU A 2 -3.65 3.00 18.43
CA LEU A 2 -2.76 2.45 19.47
C LEU A 2 -3.43 1.32 20.28
N ASN A 3 -4.68 1.49 20.66
CA ASN A 3 -5.41 0.46 21.40
C ASN A 3 -5.60 -0.82 20.58
N PHE A 4 -5.76 -0.69 19.27
CA PHE A 4 -5.88 -1.80 18.33
C PHE A 4 -4.53 -2.51 18.12
N ILE A 5 -3.43 -1.76 18.06
CA ILE A 5 -2.07 -2.32 17.93
C ILE A 5 -1.64 -3.01 19.23
N ALA A 6 -1.93 -2.37 20.39
CA ALA A 6 -1.58 -2.91 21.70
C ALA A 6 -2.43 -4.14 22.07
N ASN A 7 -3.67 -4.18 21.62
CA ASN A 7 -4.61 -5.26 21.86
C ASN A 7 -5.27 -5.63 20.52
N PRO A 8 -4.52 -6.22 19.57
CA PRO A 8 -5.13 -6.69 18.35
C PRO A 8 -6.25 -7.65 18.75
N PRO A 9 -7.43 -7.53 18.14
CA PRO A 9 -8.43 -8.58 18.31
C PRO A 9 -7.72 -9.87 17.94
N ALA A 10 -7.69 -10.82 18.88
CA ALA A 10 -7.18 -12.14 18.56
C ALA A 10 -7.84 -12.53 17.24
N PRO A 11 -7.09 -13.01 16.22
CA PRO A 11 -7.71 -13.56 15.05
C PRO A 11 -8.57 -14.70 15.59
N GLU A 12 -9.85 -14.37 15.84
CA GLU A 12 -10.79 -15.42 16.13
C GLU A 12 -10.73 -16.31 14.91
N PRO A 13 -10.23 -17.53 15.03
CA PRO A 13 -10.38 -18.47 13.95
C PRO A 13 -11.85 -18.44 13.67
N LEU A 14 -12.23 -18.27 12.40
CA LEU A 14 -13.62 -18.28 11.97
C LEU A 14 -14.29 -19.45 12.67
N LYS A 15 -14.95 -19.18 13.79
CA LYS A 15 -15.49 -20.19 14.72
C LYS A 15 -16.56 -21.05 14.05
N ASN A 16 -17.02 -20.56 12.89
CA ASN A 16 -18.01 -21.26 12.11
C ASN A 16 -17.75 -21.06 10.62
N LEU A 17 -16.92 -21.91 10.03
CA LEU A 17 -16.68 -21.94 8.58
C LEU A 17 -17.98 -22.07 7.77
N ASN A 18 -19.04 -22.64 8.38
CA ASN A 18 -20.36 -22.75 7.76
C ASN A 18 -21.14 -21.43 7.76
N ALA A 19 -20.70 -20.41 8.49
CA ALA A 19 -21.26 -19.07 8.48
C ALA A 19 -20.54 -18.12 7.51
N VAL A 20 -19.43 -18.54 6.92
CA VAL A 20 -18.78 -17.79 5.82
C VAL A 20 -19.66 -18.01 4.60
N PRO A 21 -20.22 -16.96 3.98
CA PRO A 21 -20.90 -17.10 2.71
C PRO A 21 -19.99 -17.83 1.74
N ASP A 22 -20.54 -18.73 0.95
CA ASP A 22 -19.82 -19.39 -0.11
C ASP A 22 -19.02 -18.32 -0.90
N GLY A 23 -17.73 -18.53 -1.08
CA GLY A 23 -16.86 -17.59 -1.77
C GLY A 23 -17.42 -17.20 -3.16
N SER A 24 -18.15 -18.12 -3.79
CA SER A 24 -18.88 -17.86 -5.03
C SER A 24 -20.01 -16.81 -4.86
N GLU A 25 -20.70 -16.80 -3.72
CA GLU A 25 -21.76 -15.84 -3.44
C GLU A 25 -21.21 -14.45 -3.09
N ILE A 26 -20.08 -14.40 -2.35
CA ILE A 26 -19.37 -13.13 -2.08
C ILE A 26 -18.87 -12.52 -3.39
N VAL A 27 -18.23 -13.34 -4.23
CA VAL A 27 -17.74 -12.91 -5.55
C VAL A 27 -18.89 -12.40 -6.39
N LYS A 28 -20.00 -13.14 -6.48
CA LYS A 28 -21.20 -12.74 -7.20
C LYS A 28 -21.75 -11.39 -6.72
N GLN A 29 -21.92 -11.19 -5.40
CA GLN A 29 -22.38 -9.93 -4.83
C GLN A 29 -21.43 -8.77 -5.08
N CYS A 30 -20.12 -9.00 -5.10
CA CYS A 30 -19.11 -7.99 -5.45
C CYS A 30 -19.24 -7.59 -6.91
N PHE A 31 -19.48 -8.54 -7.82
CA PHE A 31 -19.59 -8.28 -9.25
C PHE A 31 -20.96 -7.71 -9.67
N GLU A 32 -22.04 -8.04 -8.98
CA GLU A 32 -23.35 -7.40 -9.20
C GLU A 32 -23.35 -5.90 -8.89
N ARG A 33 -22.39 -5.42 -8.10
CA ARG A 33 -22.21 -3.99 -7.79
C ARG A 33 -21.33 -3.25 -8.80
N VAL A 34 -20.63 -3.96 -9.65
CA VAL A 34 -19.78 -3.39 -10.69
C VAL A 34 -20.38 -3.80 -12.02
N ASP A 35 -20.82 -2.84 -12.79
CA ASP A 35 -21.45 -3.04 -14.11
C ASP A 35 -20.39 -3.49 -15.14
N VAL A 36 -19.74 -4.62 -14.86
CA VAL A 36 -18.72 -5.23 -15.73
C VAL A 36 -19.30 -6.54 -16.29
N PRO A 37 -19.44 -6.67 -17.60
CA PRO A 37 -19.96 -7.87 -18.25
C PRO A 37 -18.94 -9.01 -18.26
N LEU A 38 -18.44 -9.38 -17.10
CA LEU A 38 -17.58 -10.54 -16.92
C LEU A 38 -18.39 -11.66 -16.28
N THR A 39 -18.35 -12.83 -16.88
CA THR A 39 -18.64 -14.06 -16.16
C THR A 39 -17.45 -14.35 -15.24
N PRO A 40 -17.51 -13.93 -13.97
CA PRO A 40 -16.31 -13.79 -13.14
C PRO A 40 -15.62 -15.11 -12.86
N LEU A 41 -16.42 -16.20 -12.80
CA LEU A 41 -15.90 -17.54 -12.51
C LEU A 41 -15.12 -18.12 -13.67
N GLU A 42 -15.60 -17.99 -14.89
CA GLU A 42 -14.86 -18.46 -16.08
C GLU A 42 -13.55 -17.71 -16.25
N PHE A 43 -13.53 -16.41 -15.96
CA PHE A 43 -12.32 -15.61 -16.02
C PHE A 43 -11.30 -16.03 -14.93
N ILE A 44 -11.74 -16.16 -13.68
CA ILE A 44 -10.89 -16.61 -12.57
C ILE A 44 -10.37 -18.02 -12.82
N TRP A 45 -11.20 -18.92 -13.33
CA TRP A 45 -10.80 -20.28 -13.71
C TRP A 45 -9.79 -20.30 -14.85
N ARG A 46 -10.00 -19.57 -15.92
CA ARG A 46 -9.04 -19.48 -17.02
C ARG A 46 -7.70 -18.89 -16.60
N VAL A 47 -7.70 -17.87 -15.73
CA VAL A 47 -6.48 -17.29 -15.18
C VAL A 47 -5.80 -18.23 -14.17
N SER A 48 -6.56 -19.08 -13.45
CA SER A 48 -6.00 -20.05 -12.51
C SER A 48 -5.51 -21.34 -13.17
N GLU A 49 -6.11 -21.77 -14.28
CA GLU A 49 -5.66 -22.93 -15.06
C GLU A 49 -4.50 -22.60 -15.99
N ALA A 50 -4.47 -21.39 -16.55
CA ALA A 50 -3.27 -20.90 -17.19
C ALA A 50 -2.20 -20.75 -16.13
N SER A 51 -1.20 -21.63 -16.18
CA SER A 51 0.02 -21.47 -15.38
C SER A 51 0.47 -20.02 -15.44
N ILE A 52 0.26 -19.28 -14.36
CA ILE A 52 0.45 -17.81 -14.28
C ILE A 52 1.93 -17.43 -14.41
N GLU A 53 2.74 -18.27 -14.95
CA GLU A 53 4.15 -18.06 -15.23
C GLU A 53 4.36 -17.70 -16.71
N GLY A 54 3.93 -16.50 -17.11
CA GLY A 54 4.30 -16.01 -18.43
C GLY A 54 3.32 -15.06 -19.09
N ARG A 55 3.74 -14.50 -20.23
CA ARG A 55 2.94 -13.60 -21.06
C ARG A 55 1.63 -14.23 -21.53
N GLU A 56 1.59 -15.53 -21.74
CA GLU A 56 0.42 -16.27 -22.23
C GLU A 56 -0.82 -16.08 -21.33
N ALA A 57 -0.62 -15.96 -20.02
CA ALA A 57 -1.72 -15.71 -19.09
C ALA A 57 -2.32 -14.29 -19.22
N LEU A 58 -1.57 -13.35 -19.76
CA LEU A 58 -2.02 -11.99 -19.97
C LEU A 58 -2.74 -11.80 -21.30
N GLU A 59 -2.49 -12.67 -22.28
CA GLU A 59 -3.06 -12.56 -23.64
C GLU A 59 -4.58 -12.66 -23.67
N VAL A 60 -5.18 -13.28 -22.65
CA VAL A 60 -6.65 -13.42 -22.54
C VAL A 60 -7.31 -12.22 -21.86
N LEU A 61 -6.53 -11.27 -21.36
CA LEU A 61 -7.04 -10.08 -20.70
C LEU A 61 -7.24 -8.95 -21.71
N ASP A 62 -8.30 -8.17 -21.51
CA ASP A 62 -8.54 -6.94 -22.26
C ASP A 62 -7.72 -5.79 -21.67
N ILE A 63 -6.42 -5.83 -21.93
CA ILE A 63 -5.43 -4.85 -21.45
C ILE A 63 -4.50 -4.46 -22.60
N ASP A 64 -3.75 -3.40 -22.44
CA ASP A 64 -2.72 -3.01 -23.38
C ASP A 64 -1.54 -3.99 -23.33
N HIS A 65 -1.44 -4.83 -24.36
CA HIS A 65 -0.39 -5.84 -24.51
C HIS A 65 0.97 -5.29 -24.94
N GLU A 66 1.06 -4.01 -25.31
CA GLU A 66 2.34 -3.34 -25.57
C GLU A 66 3.07 -3.01 -24.27
N VAL A 67 2.35 -2.93 -23.14
CA VAL A 67 2.93 -2.74 -21.83
C VAL A 67 3.42 -4.09 -21.27
N PRO A 68 4.73 -4.31 -21.17
CA PRO A 68 5.26 -5.58 -20.67
C PRO A 68 5.08 -5.69 -19.14
N PRO A 69 5.04 -6.93 -18.62
CA PRO A 69 5.14 -7.15 -17.18
C PRO A 69 6.40 -6.52 -16.58
N VAL A 70 6.30 -6.05 -15.34
CA VAL A 70 7.46 -5.47 -14.64
C VAL A 70 8.48 -6.56 -14.32
N ASP A 71 9.68 -6.44 -14.87
CA ASP A 71 10.76 -7.40 -14.66
C ASP A 71 11.15 -7.52 -13.17
N GLY A 72 11.37 -8.74 -12.73
CA GLY A 72 11.82 -9.04 -11.38
C GLY A 72 10.77 -8.80 -10.28
N LYS A 73 9.52 -8.45 -10.65
CA LYS A 73 8.43 -8.29 -9.71
C LYS A 73 7.40 -9.41 -9.87
N ARG A 74 7.20 -10.16 -8.82
CA ARG A 74 6.17 -11.20 -8.76
C ARG A 74 5.10 -10.81 -7.73
N GLY A 75 3.84 -10.97 -8.07
CA GLY A 75 2.71 -10.76 -7.17
C GLY A 75 2.63 -11.85 -6.10
N GLY A 76 1.61 -11.76 -5.26
CA GLY A 76 1.27 -12.76 -4.25
C GLY A 76 1.81 -12.48 -2.85
N SER A 77 1.11 -13.02 -1.86
CA SER A 77 1.37 -12.75 -0.44
C SER A 77 2.71 -13.31 0.04
N LEU A 78 3.16 -14.45 -0.48
CA LEU A 78 4.45 -15.03 -0.11
C LEU A 78 5.61 -14.12 -0.56
N THR A 79 5.52 -13.58 -1.77
CA THR A 79 6.54 -12.64 -2.28
C THR A 79 6.51 -11.34 -1.47
N ALA A 80 5.32 -10.81 -1.18
CA ALA A 80 5.16 -9.61 -0.36
C ALA A 80 5.83 -9.77 1.02
N ARG A 81 5.62 -10.89 1.70
CA ARG A 81 6.27 -11.21 2.98
C ARG A 81 7.78 -11.33 2.87
N THR A 82 8.26 -11.92 1.79
CA THR A 82 9.70 -12.03 1.53
C THR A 82 10.33 -10.64 1.35
N GLU A 83 9.68 -9.75 0.60
CA GLU A 83 10.14 -8.37 0.40
C GLU A 83 10.05 -7.54 1.70
N LEU A 84 9.01 -7.72 2.50
CA LEU A 84 8.92 -7.11 3.83
C LEU A 84 10.06 -7.57 4.74
N LYS A 85 10.36 -8.85 4.78
CA LYS A 85 11.47 -9.40 5.56
C LYS A 85 12.81 -8.80 5.12
N LYS A 86 13.08 -8.78 3.81
CA LYS A 86 14.30 -8.14 3.25
C LYS A 86 14.39 -6.66 3.64
N PHE A 87 13.28 -5.93 3.58
CA PHE A 87 13.26 -4.53 3.98
C PHE A 87 13.60 -4.37 5.45
N ILE A 88 12.98 -5.14 6.35
CA ILE A 88 13.24 -5.09 7.79
C ILE A 88 14.71 -5.39 8.09
N GLU A 89 15.26 -6.45 7.50
CA GLU A 89 16.63 -6.90 7.77
C GLU A 89 17.71 -5.98 7.20
N GLN A 90 17.46 -5.32 6.07
CA GLN A 90 18.52 -4.66 5.31
C GLN A 90 18.40 -3.13 5.28
N ARG A 91 17.18 -2.57 5.40
CA ARG A 91 16.94 -1.15 5.12
C ARG A 91 16.15 -0.41 6.19
N LEU A 92 15.44 -1.11 7.06
CA LEU A 92 14.61 -0.46 8.08
C LEU A 92 15.46 0.45 8.99
N ALA A 93 16.64 -0.01 9.42
CA ALA A 93 17.49 0.74 10.33
C ALA A 93 17.93 2.12 9.79
N THR A 94 18.17 2.22 8.49
CA THR A 94 18.59 3.46 7.81
C THR A 94 17.47 4.17 7.06
N TYR A 95 16.23 3.66 7.14
CA TYR A 95 15.11 4.18 6.37
C TYR A 95 14.89 5.68 6.54
N HIS A 96 15.03 6.22 7.75
CA HIS A 96 14.88 7.65 8.04
C HIS A 96 15.91 8.53 7.31
N LEU A 97 17.09 8.00 7.01
CA LEU A 97 18.16 8.68 6.29
C LEU A 97 18.04 8.53 4.77
N ASP A 98 17.70 7.31 4.33
CA ASP A 98 17.89 6.92 2.92
C ASP A 98 16.61 7.08 2.07
N ARG A 99 15.41 7.09 2.67
CA ARG A 99 14.14 7.08 1.94
C ARG A 99 13.93 8.23 0.96
N ASN A 100 14.55 9.38 1.23
CA ASN A 100 14.43 10.59 0.40
C ASN A 100 15.55 10.73 -0.63
N HIS A 101 16.46 9.76 -0.69
CA HIS A 101 17.57 9.71 -1.63
C HIS A 101 17.28 8.70 -2.75
N PRO A 102 16.90 9.15 -3.95
CA PRO A 102 16.55 8.24 -5.05
C PRO A 102 17.66 7.24 -5.38
N GLU A 103 18.91 7.69 -5.27
CA GLU A 103 20.11 6.90 -5.57
C GLU A 103 20.42 5.79 -4.55
N ARG A 104 19.82 5.84 -3.35
CA ARG A 104 20.12 4.89 -2.27
C ARG A 104 19.17 3.72 -2.17
N HIS A 105 18.08 3.73 -2.94
CA HIS A 105 17.03 2.71 -2.90
C HIS A 105 16.52 2.40 -1.46
N GLY A 106 16.49 3.42 -0.59
CA GLY A 106 16.15 3.30 0.83
C GLY A 106 14.66 3.05 1.12
N GLY A 107 13.81 3.10 0.11
CA GLY A 107 12.38 2.82 0.26
C GLY A 107 12.07 1.36 0.59
N SER A 108 10.88 1.08 1.16
CA SER A 108 10.46 -0.30 1.46
C SER A 108 10.22 -1.14 0.21
N GLY A 109 9.81 -0.50 -0.89
CA GLY A 109 9.43 -1.18 -2.12
C GLY A 109 8.10 -1.93 -2.06
N LEU A 110 7.33 -1.80 -0.96
CA LEU A 110 6.11 -2.58 -0.72
C LEU A 110 4.85 -2.05 -1.40
N SER A 111 4.91 -0.85 -2.01
CA SER A 111 3.74 -0.19 -2.60
C SER A 111 2.96 -1.07 -3.60
N PRO A 112 3.59 -1.84 -4.51
CA PRO A 112 2.84 -2.69 -5.43
C PRO A 112 2.01 -3.74 -4.72
N TRP A 113 2.58 -4.41 -3.71
CA TRP A 113 1.87 -5.45 -2.96
C TRP A 113 0.79 -4.89 -2.05
N LEU A 114 0.98 -3.69 -1.49
CA LEU A 114 -0.06 -2.98 -0.74
C LEU A 114 -1.21 -2.56 -1.66
N HIS A 115 -0.88 -2.03 -2.85
CA HIS A 115 -1.88 -1.58 -3.82
C HIS A 115 -2.82 -2.71 -4.25
N TYR A 116 -2.27 -3.88 -4.53
CA TYR A 116 -3.05 -5.05 -4.97
C TYR A 116 -3.53 -5.95 -3.82
N GLY A 117 -3.39 -5.52 -2.56
CA GLY A 117 -3.89 -6.27 -1.40
C GLY A 117 -3.15 -7.58 -1.11
N HIS A 118 -1.94 -7.77 -1.63
CA HIS A 118 -1.13 -8.97 -1.36
C HIS A 118 -0.58 -9.01 0.06
N ILE A 119 -0.50 -7.86 0.72
CA ILE A 119 -0.13 -7.71 2.13
C ILE A 119 -0.93 -6.55 2.72
N SER A 120 -1.32 -6.67 3.99
CA SER A 120 -2.02 -5.60 4.69
C SER A 120 -1.06 -4.65 5.41
N SER A 121 -1.47 -3.40 5.57
CA SER A 121 -0.73 -2.45 6.41
C SER A 121 -0.63 -2.92 7.86
N PHE A 122 -1.64 -3.63 8.34
CA PHE A 122 -1.64 -4.21 9.68
C PHE A 122 -0.54 -5.28 9.84
N GLU A 123 -0.40 -6.20 8.88
CA GLU A 123 0.66 -7.20 8.86
C GLU A 123 2.05 -6.55 8.85
N ILE A 124 2.24 -5.53 8.00
CA ILE A 124 3.51 -4.78 7.93
C ILE A 124 3.86 -4.14 9.28
N VAL A 125 2.91 -3.44 9.91
CA VAL A 125 3.11 -2.81 11.21
C VAL A 125 3.46 -3.86 12.26
N THR A 126 2.73 -4.98 12.29
CA THR A 126 2.98 -6.07 13.24
C THR A 126 4.39 -6.64 13.10
N GLU A 127 4.84 -6.89 11.88
CA GLU A 127 6.19 -7.43 11.64
C GLU A 127 7.29 -6.44 12.03
N VAL A 128 7.10 -5.15 11.77
CA VAL A 128 8.04 -4.11 12.23
C VAL A 128 8.10 -4.05 13.76
N LEU A 129 6.95 -4.04 14.42
CA LEU A 129 6.89 -4.03 15.90
C LEU A 129 7.54 -5.27 16.50
N ASN A 130 7.30 -6.45 15.90
CA ASN A 130 7.91 -7.71 16.32
C ASN A 130 9.45 -7.68 16.15
N SER A 131 9.95 -7.12 15.05
CA SER A 131 11.39 -7.02 14.80
C SER A 131 12.11 -6.15 15.83
N GLU A 132 11.44 -5.10 16.32
CA GLU A 132 11.93 -4.19 17.35
C GLU A 132 11.63 -4.71 18.79
N LYS A 133 11.02 -5.88 18.95
CA LYS A 133 10.56 -6.42 20.25
C LYS A 133 9.69 -5.44 21.03
N TRP A 134 8.89 -4.68 20.30
CA TRP A 134 8.07 -3.63 20.88
C TRP A 134 6.97 -4.17 21.78
N ASN A 135 6.67 -3.40 22.83
CA ASN A 135 5.50 -3.61 23.67
C ASN A 135 4.92 -2.24 24.10
N PRO A 136 3.64 -2.18 24.51
CA PRO A 136 2.98 -0.91 24.85
C PRO A 136 3.63 -0.11 25.96
N MET A 137 4.44 -0.74 26.83
CA MET A 137 5.15 -0.07 27.93
C MET A 137 6.29 0.83 27.46
N LEU A 138 6.72 0.67 26.19
CA LEU A 138 7.76 1.51 25.57
C LEU A 138 7.23 2.87 25.12
N ILE A 139 5.91 3.05 25.08
CA ILE A 139 5.30 4.32 24.70
C ILE A 139 5.64 5.38 25.73
N THR A 140 6.29 6.45 25.30
CA THR A 140 6.75 7.54 26.18
C THR A 140 5.76 8.69 26.17
N PRO A 141 5.04 8.97 27.27
CA PRO A 141 4.28 10.21 27.42
C PRO A 141 5.20 11.38 27.84
N PRO A 142 4.82 12.65 27.61
CA PRO A 142 3.60 13.09 26.95
C PRO A 142 3.74 13.12 25.42
N HIS A 143 2.64 12.76 24.75
CA HIS A 143 2.52 12.87 23.30
C HIS A 143 2.18 14.33 22.94
N ASN A 144 3.18 15.17 22.86
CA ASN A 144 3.03 16.62 22.66
C ASN A 144 2.93 17.02 21.18
N GLY A 145 2.40 16.15 20.33
CA GLY A 145 2.27 16.37 18.88
C GLY A 145 3.56 16.21 18.11
N ARG A 146 4.63 15.72 18.70
CA ARG A 146 5.86 15.36 17.98
C ARG A 146 5.59 14.20 17.04
N ARG A 147 6.21 14.25 15.86
CA ARG A 147 6.06 13.23 14.82
C ARG A 147 6.84 11.95 15.12
N ALA A 148 7.85 12.02 15.97
CA ALA A 148 8.74 10.91 16.26
C ALA A 148 9.12 10.89 17.76
N GLY A 149 9.64 9.74 18.22
CA GLY A 149 10.17 9.57 19.57
C GLY A 149 9.14 9.20 20.62
N TRP A 150 7.93 8.81 20.23
CA TRP A 150 6.88 8.41 21.18
C TRP A 150 6.57 6.90 21.17
N TRP A 151 6.95 6.18 20.13
CA TRP A 151 6.81 4.73 20.07
C TRP A 151 7.85 4.00 20.92
N GLY A 152 9.03 4.60 21.15
CA GLY A 152 10.17 3.95 21.78
C GLY A 152 10.83 2.92 20.88
N LEU A 153 10.81 3.16 19.58
CA LEU A 153 11.41 2.33 18.53
C LEU A 153 12.69 2.98 17.99
N SER A 154 13.39 2.27 17.12
CA SER A 154 14.48 2.86 16.35
C SER A 154 13.97 3.97 15.42
N GLU A 155 14.84 4.95 15.10
CA GLU A 155 14.48 6.08 14.22
C GLU A 155 13.98 5.63 12.85
N GLY A 156 14.55 4.57 12.31
CA GLY A 156 14.12 3.98 11.05
C GLY A 156 12.73 3.38 11.12
N ALA A 157 12.44 2.63 12.18
CA ALA A 157 11.12 2.02 12.42
C ALA A 157 10.05 3.10 12.64
N GLU A 158 10.32 4.11 13.48
CA GLU A 158 9.39 5.22 13.68
C GLU A 158 9.09 5.99 12.40
N ALA A 159 10.12 6.31 11.62
CA ALA A 159 9.95 7.00 10.35
C ALA A 159 9.15 6.18 9.33
N PHE A 160 9.28 4.85 9.34
CA PHE A 160 8.52 3.96 8.48
C PHE A 160 7.07 3.83 8.94
N LEU A 161 6.82 3.66 10.24
CA LEU A 161 5.47 3.59 10.79
C LEU A 161 4.71 4.91 10.59
N ASP A 162 5.38 6.06 10.63
CA ASP A 162 4.76 7.35 10.27
C ASP A 162 4.19 7.33 8.85
N GLN A 163 4.88 6.71 7.88
CA GLN A 163 4.35 6.57 6.52
C GLN A 163 3.18 5.58 6.43
N VAL A 164 3.33 4.41 7.03
CA VAL A 164 2.35 3.32 6.90
C VAL A 164 1.07 3.60 7.69
N ILE A 165 1.15 4.33 8.79
CA ILE A 165 0.02 4.64 9.66
C ILE A 165 -0.46 6.08 9.43
N THR A 166 0.37 7.07 9.75
CA THR A 166 -0.07 8.47 9.82
C THR A 166 -0.41 9.02 8.45
N TRP A 167 0.53 8.97 7.52
CA TRP A 167 0.32 9.51 6.17
C TRP A 167 -0.72 8.74 5.38
N ARG A 168 -0.78 7.44 5.57
CA ARG A 168 -1.82 6.62 4.97
C ARG A 168 -3.21 7.03 5.46
N GLU A 169 -3.41 7.18 6.76
CA GLU A 169 -4.70 7.59 7.33
C GLU A 169 -5.07 9.01 6.91
N LEU A 170 -4.11 9.94 6.89
CA LEU A 170 -4.35 11.29 6.37
C LEU A 170 -4.83 11.28 4.92
N GLY A 171 -4.25 10.42 4.08
CA GLY A 171 -4.70 10.24 2.70
C GLY A 171 -6.15 9.75 2.62
N PHE A 172 -6.51 8.74 3.40
CA PHE A 172 -7.90 8.22 3.43
C PHE A 172 -8.88 9.28 3.94
N VAL A 173 -8.56 9.97 5.03
CA VAL A 173 -9.40 11.05 5.58
C VAL A 173 -9.56 12.16 4.56
N TYR A 174 -8.48 12.59 3.91
CA TYR A 174 -8.56 13.62 2.88
C TYR A 174 -9.48 13.22 1.72
N CYS A 175 -9.31 12.02 1.19
CA CYS A 175 -10.15 11.53 0.10
C CYS A 175 -11.63 11.38 0.52
N HIS A 176 -11.89 11.00 1.76
CA HIS A 176 -13.23 10.89 2.31
C HIS A 176 -13.91 12.26 2.43
N GLU A 177 -13.22 13.24 3.00
CA GLU A 177 -13.73 14.59 3.22
C GLU A 177 -13.84 15.42 1.92
N HIS A 178 -13.05 15.06 0.89
CA HIS A 178 -12.98 15.79 -0.38
C HIS A 178 -13.33 14.87 -1.56
N PRO A 179 -14.62 14.58 -1.82
CA PRO A 179 -15.03 13.68 -2.91
C PRO A 179 -14.50 14.09 -4.29
N ASN A 180 -14.28 15.37 -4.49
CA ASN A 180 -13.77 15.95 -5.75
C ASN A 180 -12.25 16.13 -5.78
N HIS A 181 -11.51 15.47 -4.88
CA HIS A 181 -10.05 15.63 -4.71
C HIS A 181 -9.21 15.39 -5.97
N ILE A 182 -9.73 14.70 -6.97
CA ILE A 182 -9.07 14.48 -8.26
C ILE A 182 -9.13 15.67 -9.22
N HIS A 183 -9.93 16.70 -8.92
CA HIS A 183 -10.09 17.86 -9.78
C HIS A 183 -9.14 19.00 -9.40
N TYR A 184 -8.57 19.67 -10.42
CA TYR A 184 -7.65 20.80 -10.24
C TYR A 184 -8.23 21.92 -9.38
N GLU A 185 -9.54 22.18 -9.51
CA GLU A 185 -10.27 23.22 -8.81
C GLU A 185 -10.24 23.06 -7.28
N THR A 186 -10.01 21.84 -6.79
CA THR A 186 -9.94 21.54 -5.35
C THR A 186 -8.60 21.89 -4.74
N LEU A 187 -7.60 22.21 -5.54
CA LEU A 187 -6.31 22.64 -5.03
C LEU A 187 -6.46 23.95 -4.22
N PRO A 188 -5.70 24.10 -3.13
CA PRO A 188 -5.66 25.37 -2.39
C PRO A 188 -5.22 26.52 -3.29
N GLU A 189 -5.75 27.73 -3.06
CA GLU A 189 -5.43 28.91 -3.86
C GLU A 189 -3.93 29.20 -3.95
N TRP A 190 -3.19 29.00 -2.86
CA TRP A 190 -1.74 29.18 -2.87
C TRP A 190 -1.04 28.22 -3.84
N ALA A 191 -1.53 26.98 -3.95
CA ALA A 191 -0.96 25.98 -4.87
C ALA A 191 -1.27 26.34 -6.33
N LYS A 192 -2.50 26.77 -6.63
CA LYS A 192 -2.90 27.23 -7.97
C LYS A 192 -2.06 28.44 -8.39
N LYS A 193 -1.90 29.41 -7.49
CA LYS A 193 -1.08 30.59 -7.73
C LYS A 193 0.38 30.22 -8.03
N THR A 194 0.97 29.34 -7.25
CA THR A 194 2.34 28.85 -7.49
C THR A 194 2.46 28.16 -8.86
N LEU A 195 1.50 27.30 -9.22
CA LEU A 195 1.49 26.65 -10.54
C LEU A 195 1.37 27.66 -11.68
N GLU A 196 0.55 28.70 -11.53
CA GLU A 196 0.39 29.78 -12.52
C GLU A 196 1.68 30.61 -12.67
N GLU A 197 2.27 31.05 -11.56
CA GLU A 197 3.52 31.82 -11.54
C GLU A 197 4.67 31.08 -12.22
N HIS A 198 4.71 29.75 -12.11
CA HIS A 198 5.76 28.89 -12.66
C HIS A 198 5.36 28.16 -13.97
N SER A 199 4.23 28.52 -14.56
CA SER A 199 3.73 27.86 -15.79
C SER A 199 4.64 28.01 -16.99
N ASN A 200 5.37 29.13 -17.06
CA ASN A 200 6.28 29.49 -18.15
C ASN A 200 7.76 29.28 -17.83
N ASP A 201 8.09 28.65 -16.69
CA ASP A 201 9.47 28.36 -16.35
C ASP A 201 10.13 27.47 -17.40
N GLU A 202 11.29 27.87 -17.88
CA GLU A 202 12.06 27.04 -18.80
C GLU A 202 12.47 25.72 -18.12
N ARG A 203 12.24 24.62 -18.83
CA ARG A 203 12.60 23.28 -18.37
C ARG A 203 13.66 22.73 -19.31
N PRO A 204 14.76 22.17 -18.78
CA PRO A 204 15.85 21.64 -19.61
C PRO A 204 15.39 20.46 -20.50
N TYR A 205 14.33 19.77 -20.08
CA TYR A 205 13.75 18.65 -20.82
C TYR A 205 12.22 18.77 -20.81
N LEU A 206 11.64 18.67 -21.98
CA LEU A 206 10.19 18.54 -22.17
C LEU A 206 9.92 17.13 -22.65
N TYR A 207 9.04 16.41 -21.97
CA TYR A 207 8.53 15.12 -22.40
C TYR A 207 7.21 15.32 -23.13
N THR A 208 7.05 14.66 -24.27
CA THR A 208 5.74 14.56 -24.93
C THR A 208 4.84 13.65 -24.10
N PHE A 209 3.57 13.97 -24.11
CA PHE A 209 2.54 13.13 -23.51
C PHE A 209 2.13 12.13 -24.59
N GLU A 210 2.83 10.98 -24.66
CA GLU A 210 2.50 9.85 -25.54
C GLU A 210 2.19 8.63 -24.68
#